data_d5a20e57d65e58f3be7f5f25822c00d0
#
_entry.id   d5a20e57d65e58f3be7f5f25822c00d0
#
_cell.length_a   1.000
_cell.length_b   1.000
_cell.length_c   1.000
_cell.angle_alpha   90.00
_cell.angle_beta   90.00
_cell.angle_gamma   90.00
#
_symmetry.space_group_name_H-M   'P 1'
#
loop_
_entity.id
_entity.type
_entity.pdbx_description
1 polymer ?
#
loop_
_entity_poly.entity_id
_entity_poly.type
_entity_poly.pdbx_seq_one_letter_code
_entity_poly.pdbx_strand_id
1 'polypeptide(L)'
;MVKISTNIKNFIETITKGLFYTKTEIDTKLNDKADSNHKHNDVFALKQVDSIYSNLPVYFMVKNGWCIIQWENPIEYLLNQGVDVPNDQWFEIGYVPRPQTGRIYQQLTSEYTDFHIQITEDGRLLLNLPVYLKTYGTLVYPTESTTNPV
;
A
#
# COMPACT_ATOMS: atom_id res chain seq x y z
N MET A 1 0.95 29.94 -62.58
CA MET A 1 0.65 30.33 -61.18
C MET A 1 -0.03 29.25 -60.36
N VAL A 2 -0.96 28.44 -60.91
CA VAL A 2 -1.72 27.41 -60.18
C VAL A 2 -0.85 26.28 -59.62
N LYS A 3 0.17 25.78 -60.36
CA LYS A 3 1.02 24.65 -59.94
C LYS A 3 1.89 24.94 -58.69
N ILE A 4 2.38 26.18 -58.57
CA ILE A 4 3.21 26.59 -57.42
C ILE A 4 2.36 26.65 -56.15
N SER A 5 1.18 27.17 -56.22
CA SER A 5 0.22 27.25 -55.12
C SER A 5 -0.16 25.85 -54.58
N THR A 6 -0.40 24.89 -55.49
CA THR A 6 -0.74 23.51 -55.14
C THR A 6 0.45 22.81 -54.47
N ASN A 7 1.66 23.00 -54.96
CA ASN A 7 2.86 22.39 -54.37
C ASN A 7 3.16 22.95 -52.97
N ILE A 8 2.99 24.25 -52.77
CA ILE A 8 3.16 24.89 -51.46
C ILE A 8 2.10 24.38 -50.48
N LYS A 9 0.85 24.24 -50.90
CA LYS A 9 -0.22 23.71 -50.10
C LYS A 9 0.09 22.25 -49.67
N ASN A 10 0.46 21.38 -50.60
CA ASN A 10 0.83 20.00 -50.33
C ASN A 10 2.05 19.90 -49.40
N PHE A 11 3.04 20.75 -49.57
CA PHE A 11 4.20 20.81 -48.70
C PHE A 11 3.83 21.22 -47.27
N ILE A 12 3.00 22.25 -47.10
CA ILE A 12 2.50 22.68 -45.78
C ILE A 12 1.67 21.57 -45.14
N GLU A 13 0.78 20.92 -45.88
CA GLU A 13 -0.02 19.79 -45.37
C GLU A 13 0.85 18.63 -44.91
N THR A 14 1.91 18.28 -45.66
CA THR A 14 2.86 17.21 -45.33
C THR A 14 3.62 17.55 -44.05
N ILE A 15 4.12 18.78 -43.91
CA ILE A 15 4.82 19.23 -42.69
C ILE A 15 3.87 19.24 -41.50
N THR A 16 2.66 19.78 -41.69
CA THR A 16 1.69 19.88 -40.60
C THR A 16 1.27 18.47 -40.11
N LYS A 17 1.03 17.51 -41.02
CA LYS A 17 0.73 16.13 -40.67
C LYS A 17 1.89 15.42 -40.01
N GLY A 18 3.14 15.79 -40.33
CA GLY A 18 4.32 15.16 -39.71
C GLY A 18 4.74 15.78 -38.38
N LEU A 19 4.36 17.04 -38.13
CA LEU A 19 4.80 17.77 -36.92
C LEU A 19 3.72 17.90 -35.84
N PHE A 20 2.45 17.79 -36.21
CA PHE A 20 1.36 18.01 -35.28
C PHE A 20 0.39 16.81 -35.34
N TYR A 21 0.08 16.26 -34.19
CA TYR A 21 -1.03 15.31 -34.08
C TYR A 21 -2.35 16.02 -34.32
N THR A 22 -3.22 15.38 -35.10
CA THR A 22 -4.60 15.85 -35.19
C THR A 22 -5.31 15.68 -33.86
N LYS A 23 -6.38 16.43 -33.62
CA LYS A 23 -7.19 16.27 -32.42
C LYS A 23 -7.61 14.80 -32.23
N THR A 24 -8.02 14.14 -33.30
CA THR A 24 -8.43 12.72 -33.27
C THR A 24 -7.27 11.79 -32.84
N GLU A 25 -6.05 12.01 -33.33
CA GLU A 25 -4.88 11.23 -32.94
C GLU A 25 -4.50 11.49 -31.48
N ILE A 26 -4.63 12.74 -31.00
CA ILE A 26 -4.43 13.09 -29.61
C ILE A 26 -5.48 12.40 -28.73
N ASP A 27 -6.76 12.50 -29.10
CA ASP A 27 -7.86 11.90 -28.36
C ASP A 27 -7.72 10.37 -28.31
N THR A 28 -7.31 9.73 -29.44
CA THR A 28 -7.05 8.28 -29.47
C THR A 28 -5.88 7.92 -28.54
N LYS A 29 -4.76 8.63 -28.63
CA LYS A 29 -3.60 8.35 -27.75
C LYS A 29 -3.86 8.64 -26.27
N LEU A 30 -4.70 9.63 -25.97
CA LEU A 30 -5.15 9.89 -24.61
C LEU A 30 -6.10 8.80 -24.11
N ASN A 31 -7.01 8.31 -24.96
CA ASN A 31 -7.90 7.22 -24.62
C ASN A 31 -7.14 5.89 -24.44
N ASP A 32 -6.13 5.63 -25.26
CA ASP A 32 -5.26 4.45 -25.14
C ASP A 32 -4.36 4.53 -23.88
N LYS A 33 -4.03 5.73 -23.43
CA LYS A 33 -3.24 5.93 -22.21
C LYS A 33 -4.10 6.12 -20.95
N ALA A 34 -5.26 6.71 -21.10
CA ALA A 34 -6.29 6.66 -20.09
C ALA A 34 -6.95 5.29 -20.22
N ASP A 35 -6.28 4.24 -19.70
CA ASP A 35 -6.93 2.96 -19.48
C ASP A 35 -8.27 3.26 -18.79
N SER A 36 -9.38 2.99 -19.50
CA SER A 36 -10.73 3.21 -18.98
C SER A 36 -11.00 2.35 -17.72
N ASN A 37 -10.10 1.42 -17.44
CA ASN A 37 -10.02 0.63 -16.23
C ASN A 37 -8.99 1.18 -15.21
N HIS A 38 -8.32 2.30 -15.52
CA HIS A 38 -7.54 2.99 -14.51
C HIS A 38 -8.50 3.63 -13.51
N LYS A 39 -9.08 2.77 -12.71
CA LYS A 39 -9.88 3.16 -11.56
C LYS A 39 -8.94 3.82 -10.57
N HIS A 40 -8.92 5.15 -10.56
CA HIS A 40 -8.42 5.92 -9.42
C HIS A 40 -9.24 5.65 -8.14
N ASN A 41 -10.12 4.67 -8.20
CA ASN A 41 -10.88 4.08 -7.11
C ASN A 41 -10.15 2.90 -6.46
N ASP A 42 -8.85 2.81 -6.53
CA ASP A 42 -8.09 2.16 -5.49
C ASP A 42 -8.24 3.01 -4.21
N VAL A 43 -9.46 3.07 -3.72
CA VAL A 43 -9.72 3.34 -2.32
C VAL A 43 -8.92 2.28 -1.61
N PHE A 44 -7.81 2.70 -1.02
CA PHE A 44 -6.97 1.83 -0.21
C PHE A 44 -7.82 1.37 0.96
N ALA A 45 -8.58 0.30 0.77
CA ALA A 45 -9.35 -0.30 1.83
C ALA A 45 -8.34 -0.92 2.79
N LEU A 46 -8.10 -0.23 3.89
CA LEU A 46 -7.43 -0.82 5.04
C LEU A 46 -8.27 -2.03 5.46
N LYS A 47 -7.65 -3.19 5.47
CA LYS A 47 -8.23 -4.41 5.96
C LYS A 47 -7.78 -4.62 7.40
N GLN A 48 -8.69 -4.98 8.28
CA GLN A 48 -8.33 -5.37 9.63
C GLN A 48 -7.45 -6.63 9.59
N VAL A 49 -6.47 -6.71 10.48
CA VAL A 49 -5.65 -7.90 10.64
C VAL A 49 -6.53 -9.11 10.97
N ASP A 50 -6.19 -10.27 10.41
CA ASP A 50 -6.85 -11.52 10.76
C ASP A 50 -6.41 -11.92 12.18
N SER A 51 -7.31 -11.78 13.14
CA SER A 51 -7.04 -11.93 14.55
C SER A 51 -8.21 -12.64 15.24
N ILE A 52 -7.91 -13.40 16.28
CA ILE A 52 -8.90 -13.94 17.21
C ILE A 52 -9.57 -12.84 18.05
N TYR A 53 -8.96 -11.68 18.11
CA TYR A 53 -9.48 -10.51 18.81
C TYR A 53 -10.30 -9.65 17.86
N SER A 54 -11.61 -9.62 18.04
CA SER A 54 -12.51 -8.82 17.19
C SER A 54 -12.23 -7.33 17.36
N ASN A 55 -12.31 -6.58 16.25
CA ASN A 55 -12.11 -5.13 16.21
C ASN A 55 -10.75 -4.62 16.75
N LEU A 56 -9.71 -5.47 16.72
CA LEU A 56 -8.37 -5.04 17.07
C LEU A 56 -7.94 -3.85 16.18
N PRO A 57 -7.46 -2.72 16.74
CA PRO A 57 -7.10 -1.54 15.96
C PRO A 57 -5.73 -1.69 15.27
N VAL A 58 -5.62 -2.72 14.46
CA VAL A 58 -4.48 -3.03 13.60
C VAL A 58 -5.01 -3.33 12.21
N TYR A 59 -4.53 -2.59 11.24
CA TYR A 59 -5.01 -2.65 9.86
C TYR A 59 -3.84 -2.81 8.91
N PHE A 60 -4.08 -3.41 7.76
CA PHE A 60 -3.10 -3.48 6.71
C PHE A 60 -3.71 -3.23 5.33
N MET A 61 -2.86 -2.86 4.39
CA MET A 61 -3.15 -2.86 2.97
C MET A 61 -1.98 -3.43 2.19
N VAL A 62 -2.27 -4.02 1.04
CA VAL A 62 -1.24 -4.46 0.09
C VAL A 62 -1.40 -3.69 -1.21
N LYS A 63 -0.29 -3.14 -1.68
CA LYS A 63 -0.22 -2.48 -2.99
C LYS A 63 1.12 -2.76 -3.66
N ASN A 64 1.05 -3.26 -4.90
CA ASN A 64 2.23 -3.48 -5.74
C ASN A 64 3.33 -4.30 -5.05
N GLY A 65 2.97 -5.33 -4.30
CA GLY A 65 3.93 -6.17 -3.58
C GLY A 65 4.48 -5.55 -2.28
N TRP A 66 3.89 -4.46 -1.81
CA TRP A 66 4.21 -3.86 -0.52
C TRP A 66 3.04 -3.99 0.44
N CYS A 67 3.30 -4.45 1.64
CA CYS A 67 2.34 -4.43 2.74
C CYS A 67 2.61 -3.24 3.65
N ILE A 68 1.57 -2.51 3.98
CA ILE A 68 1.60 -1.39 4.91
C ILE A 68 0.70 -1.77 6.08
N ILE A 69 1.26 -1.84 7.28
CA ILE A 69 0.51 -2.10 8.52
C ILE A 69 0.42 -0.80 9.31
N GLN A 70 -0.76 -0.52 9.86
CA GLN A 70 -1.01 0.59 10.77
C GLN A 70 -1.64 0.08 12.05
N TRP A 71 -1.25 0.63 13.19
CA TRP A 71 -1.81 0.27 14.50
C TRP A 71 -2.04 1.50 15.36
N GLU A 72 -3.02 1.37 16.25
CA GLU A 72 -3.40 2.37 17.23
C GLU A 72 -3.70 1.68 18.57
N ASN A 73 -2.78 1.76 19.51
CA ASN A 73 -2.88 1.22 20.86
C ASN A 73 -3.49 -0.21 20.97
N PRO A 74 -3.02 -1.19 20.22
CA PRO A 74 -3.62 -2.52 20.22
C PRO A 74 -3.58 -3.19 21.60
N ILE A 75 -2.56 -2.94 22.40
CA ILE A 75 -2.42 -3.51 23.73
C ILE A 75 -3.43 -2.92 24.70
N GLU A 76 -3.59 -1.59 24.72
CA GLU A 76 -4.62 -0.93 25.55
C GLU A 76 -6.02 -1.44 25.18
N TYR A 77 -6.27 -1.63 23.88
CA TYR A 77 -7.53 -2.22 23.41
C TYR A 77 -7.75 -3.63 23.98
N LEU A 78 -6.74 -4.50 23.91
CA LEU A 78 -6.84 -5.88 24.42
C LEU A 78 -7.03 -5.93 25.93
N LEU A 79 -6.30 -5.13 26.68
CA LEU A 79 -6.47 -4.99 28.14
C LEU A 79 -7.89 -4.55 28.52
N ASN A 80 -8.46 -3.60 27.78
CA ASN A 80 -9.84 -3.14 27.97
C ASN A 80 -10.88 -4.24 27.64
N GLN A 81 -10.52 -5.23 26.82
CA GLN A 81 -11.34 -6.42 26.57
C GLN A 81 -11.11 -7.55 27.59
N GLY A 82 -10.27 -7.34 28.59
CA GLY A 82 -9.93 -8.33 29.61
C GLY A 82 -8.97 -9.42 29.15
N VAL A 83 -8.24 -9.17 28.06
CA VAL A 83 -7.20 -10.09 27.58
C VAL A 83 -5.96 -9.96 28.45
N ASP A 84 -5.44 -11.07 28.92
CA ASP A 84 -4.17 -11.12 29.65
C ASP A 84 -3.00 -10.99 28.66
N VAL A 85 -2.44 -9.79 28.57
CA VAL A 85 -1.30 -9.49 27.71
C VAL A 85 -0.01 -9.56 28.53
N PRO A 86 0.93 -10.43 28.16
CA PRO A 86 2.18 -10.56 28.90
C PRO A 86 3.05 -9.31 28.74
N ASN A 87 3.61 -8.84 29.85
CA ASN A 87 4.50 -7.70 29.86
C ASN A 87 5.90 -8.07 29.36
N ASP A 88 6.47 -7.27 28.43
CA ASP A 88 7.82 -7.46 27.88
C ASP A 88 8.08 -8.88 27.30
N GLN A 89 7.06 -9.49 26.73
CA GLN A 89 7.14 -10.79 26.07
C GLN A 89 6.51 -10.73 24.68
N TRP A 90 6.91 -11.65 23.82
CA TRP A 90 6.29 -11.78 22.50
C TRP A 90 4.83 -12.25 22.62
N PHE A 91 3.95 -11.46 22.07
CA PHE A 91 2.52 -11.70 22.07
C PHE A 91 1.97 -11.63 20.65
N GLU A 92 1.33 -12.69 20.20
CA GLU A 92 0.72 -12.75 18.88
C GLU A 92 -0.60 -11.99 18.86
N ILE A 93 -0.74 -11.08 17.90
CA ILE A 93 -1.94 -10.25 17.76
C ILE A 93 -2.75 -10.58 16.50
N GLY A 94 -2.22 -11.35 15.58
CA GLY A 94 -2.93 -11.80 14.39
C GLY A 94 -2.01 -12.11 13.21
N TYR A 95 -2.61 -12.16 12.02
CA TYR A 95 -1.94 -12.51 10.78
C TYR A 95 -2.01 -11.37 9.76
N VAL A 96 -0.93 -11.21 9.04
CA VAL A 96 -0.74 -10.26 7.94
C VAL A 96 -0.15 -10.99 6.73
N PRO A 97 -0.13 -10.39 5.54
CA PRO A 97 0.53 -10.97 4.37
C PRO A 97 1.98 -11.37 4.66
N ARG A 98 2.39 -12.53 4.14
CA ARG A 98 3.75 -13.05 4.35
C ARG A 98 4.81 -12.13 3.79
N PRO A 99 5.90 -11.88 4.53
CA PRO A 99 7.02 -11.12 4.01
C PRO A 99 7.74 -11.88 2.88
N GLN A 100 8.12 -11.16 1.83
CA GLN A 100 8.90 -11.74 0.72
C GLN A 100 10.32 -12.16 1.15
N THR A 101 10.88 -11.48 2.14
CA THR A 101 12.28 -11.67 2.59
C THR A 101 12.40 -12.54 3.83
N GLY A 102 11.38 -13.34 4.14
CA GLY A 102 11.36 -14.14 5.37
C GLY A 102 10.84 -13.32 6.57
N ARG A 103 11.54 -13.36 7.70
CA ARG A 103 11.13 -12.67 8.92
C ARG A 103 11.40 -11.16 8.84
N ILE A 104 10.43 -10.35 9.24
CA ILE A 104 10.62 -8.92 9.52
C ILE A 104 10.75 -8.74 11.03
N TYR A 105 11.73 -7.96 11.43
CA TYR A 105 11.94 -7.55 12.81
C TYR A 105 12.25 -6.06 12.84
N GLN A 106 11.53 -5.31 13.65
CA GLN A 106 11.78 -3.89 13.86
C GLN A 106 11.74 -3.57 15.34
N GLN A 107 12.78 -2.91 15.81
CA GLN A 107 12.82 -2.25 17.09
C GLN A 107 12.41 -0.80 16.87
N LEU A 108 11.50 -0.32 17.68
CA LEU A 108 11.03 1.06 17.70
C LEU A 108 11.36 1.64 19.08
N THR A 109 12.10 2.72 19.08
CA THR A 109 12.53 3.37 20.31
C THR A 109 11.62 4.56 20.58
N SER A 110 11.01 4.60 21.77
CA SER A 110 10.34 5.77 22.31
C SER A 110 11.28 6.49 23.28
N GLU A 111 10.89 7.68 23.73
CA GLU A 111 11.66 8.47 24.71
C GLU A 111 11.87 7.70 26.04
N TYR A 112 11.01 6.74 26.35
CA TYR A 112 11.00 6.06 27.64
C TYR A 112 11.25 4.55 27.58
N THR A 113 11.05 3.93 26.44
CA THR A 113 11.20 2.46 26.29
C THR A 113 11.25 2.05 24.84
N ASP A 114 11.79 0.88 24.61
CA ASP A 114 11.77 0.21 23.32
C ASP A 114 10.58 -0.73 23.22
N PHE A 115 10.04 -0.86 22.04
CA PHE A 115 9.13 -1.93 21.72
C PHE A 115 9.52 -2.59 20.39
N HIS A 116 9.11 -3.83 20.24
CA HIS A 116 9.54 -4.64 19.11
C HIS A 116 8.34 -5.18 18.37
N ILE A 117 8.43 -5.15 17.04
CA ILE A 117 7.46 -5.76 16.13
C ILE A 117 8.17 -6.85 15.35
N GLN A 118 7.52 -7.98 15.23
CA GLN A 118 7.99 -9.08 14.40
C GLN A 118 6.86 -9.59 13.52
N ILE A 119 7.20 -9.85 12.25
CA ILE A 119 6.35 -10.62 11.34
C ILE A 119 7.14 -11.88 10.99
N THR A 120 6.58 -13.03 11.26
CA THR A 120 7.20 -14.31 10.96
C THR A 120 7.06 -14.67 9.47
N GLU A 121 7.81 -15.66 9.01
CA GLU A 121 7.76 -16.14 7.62
C GLU A 121 6.37 -16.62 7.19
N ASP A 122 5.57 -17.10 8.14
CA ASP A 122 4.19 -17.53 7.93
C ASP A 122 3.15 -16.40 8.10
N GLY A 123 3.59 -15.17 8.39
CA GLY A 123 2.75 -13.98 8.47
C GLY A 123 2.17 -13.68 9.85
N ARG A 124 2.61 -14.36 10.92
CA ARG A 124 2.17 -14.01 12.28
C ARG A 124 2.75 -12.66 12.68
N LEU A 125 1.91 -11.76 13.16
CA LEU A 125 2.27 -10.46 13.69
C LEU A 125 2.37 -10.54 15.21
N LEU A 126 3.58 -10.30 15.72
CA LEU A 126 3.88 -10.36 17.15
C LEU A 126 4.37 -8.99 17.63
N LEU A 127 3.98 -8.63 18.83
CA LEU A 127 4.48 -7.48 19.56
C LEU A 127 5.21 -7.92 20.83
N ASN A 128 6.23 -7.16 21.19
CA ASN A 128 6.89 -7.27 22.49
C ASN A 128 7.09 -5.86 23.02
N LEU A 129 6.34 -5.49 24.03
CA LEU A 129 6.34 -4.16 24.63
C LEU A 129 5.79 -4.19 26.06
N PRO A 130 6.12 -3.16 26.85
CA PRO A 130 5.48 -2.95 28.13
C PRO A 130 3.97 -2.71 27.97
N VAL A 131 3.14 -3.35 28.78
CA VAL A 131 1.67 -3.27 28.66
C VAL A 131 1.09 -1.89 28.89
N TYR A 132 1.83 -1.00 29.55
CA TYR A 132 1.42 0.40 29.77
C TYR A 132 1.76 1.33 28.60
N LEU A 133 2.51 0.83 27.62
CA LEU A 133 2.98 1.65 26.51
C LEU A 133 1.87 1.85 25.47
N LYS A 134 1.54 3.11 25.23
CA LYS A 134 0.66 3.47 24.10
C LYS A 134 1.48 3.57 22.83
N THR A 135 1.07 2.83 21.83
CA THR A 135 1.81 2.76 20.56
C THR A 135 0.95 3.11 19.36
N TYR A 136 1.51 3.95 18.51
CA TYR A 136 0.94 4.29 17.21
C TYR A 136 2.02 4.12 16.15
N GLY A 137 1.69 3.61 15.01
CA GLY A 137 2.72 3.52 13.99
C GLY A 137 2.30 2.91 12.68
N THR A 138 3.28 2.86 11.81
CA THR A 138 3.18 2.26 10.48
C THR A 138 4.44 1.46 10.20
N LEU A 139 4.27 0.25 9.72
CA LEU A 139 5.34 -0.62 9.22
C LEU A 139 5.10 -0.92 7.75
N VAL A 140 6.15 -0.85 6.94
CA VAL A 140 6.09 -1.15 5.51
C VAL A 140 7.12 -2.22 5.17
N TYR A 141 6.71 -3.26 4.45
CA TYR A 141 7.61 -4.33 4.03
C TYR A 141 7.17 -4.94 2.68
N PRO A 142 8.11 -5.53 1.92
CA PRO A 142 7.77 -6.26 0.71
C PRO A 142 7.06 -7.58 1.04
N THR A 143 5.98 -7.88 0.32
CA THR A 143 5.20 -9.11 0.48
C THR A 143 5.08 -9.87 -0.84
N GLU A 144 4.87 -11.18 -0.76
CA GLU A 144 4.57 -12.01 -1.93
C GLU A 144 3.20 -11.70 -2.54
N SER A 145 2.29 -11.16 -1.75
CA SER A 145 0.97 -10.74 -2.22
C SER A 145 1.06 -9.46 -3.03
N THR A 146 0.41 -9.40 -4.18
CA THR A 146 0.34 -8.20 -5.03
C THR A 146 -0.90 -7.35 -4.73
N THR A 147 -1.92 -7.97 -4.13
CA THR A 147 -3.20 -7.36 -3.80
C THR A 147 -3.61 -7.71 -2.37
N ASN A 148 -4.55 -6.96 -1.80
CA ASN A 148 -5.17 -7.35 -0.55
C ASN A 148 -5.79 -8.75 -0.70
N PRO A 149 -5.58 -9.66 0.25
CA PRO A 149 -6.31 -10.91 0.28
C PRO A 149 -7.82 -10.61 0.39
N VAL A 150 -8.57 -11.34 -0.38
CA VAL A 150 -10.03 -11.20 -0.49
C VAL A 150 -10.69 -11.66 0.80
#